data_8fe00c1cd78b8c181b4b7d2a8ce0f9c8
#
_entry.id   8fe00c1cd78b8c181b4b7d2a8ce0f9c8
#
_cell.length_a   1.000
_cell.length_b   1.000
_cell.length_c   1.000
_cell.angle_alpha   90.00
_cell.angle_beta   90.00
_cell.angle_gamma   90.00
#
_symmetry.space_group_name_H-M   'P 1'
#
loop_
_entity.id
_entity.type
_entity.pdbx_description
1 polymer ?
#
loop_
_entity_poly.entity_id
_entity_poly.type
_entity_poly.pdbx_seq_one_letter_code
_entity_poly.pdbx_strand_id
1 'polypeptide(L)'
;MHVFHPPQSVNGLPPENTFYVADSANMTVADGFLIPTYHPYLFPDRPINLFMSIRSKGPGRDMLMGALLARAQQIREQTPQWPARLFAQVSPQDTPMMAFYMESGFDANDALDVVALGVPNARPAAPMGYDMGYVPMSDPAERQAFLMRMNTYRLDAWSPAMLQRYMSFPHFMALYMSRGPEVVGEIAFTGDGQAAKLIGLYISPNYRRLGLAKSLIAAGMKILAEKGVNHVEADVIRRNEQQRLLAAGCSATFVRTACYYPGMNYD
;
A
#
# COMPACT_ATOMS: atom_id res chain seq x y z
N MET A 1 -14.28 24.97 22.34
CA MET A 1 -13.63 23.71 21.95
C MET A 1 -12.12 23.82 22.20
N HIS A 2 -11.46 22.73 22.54
CA HIS A 2 -10.00 22.65 22.69
C HIS A 2 -9.48 21.30 22.19
N VAL A 3 -8.21 21.29 21.75
CA VAL A 3 -7.50 20.07 21.34
C VAL A 3 -6.72 19.52 22.52
N PHE A 4 -6.70 18.20 22.67
CA PHE A 4 -5.91 17.52 23.68
C PHE A 4 -5.39 16.16 23.20
N HIS A 5 -4.38 15.63 23.87
CA HIS A 5 -3.84 14.30 23.63
C HIS A 5 -4.37 13.30 24.66
N PRO A 6 -4.52 12.02 24.28
CA PRO A 6 -4.82 11.00 25.28
C PRO A 6 -3.67 10.85 26.28
N PRO A 7 -3.93 10.48 27.54
CA PRO A 7 -2.88 10.30 28.54
C PRO A 7 -1.98 9.07 28.29
N GLN A 8 -2.43 8.14 27.44
CA GLN A 8 -1.74 6.90 27.11
C GLN A 8 -1.88 6.59 25.62
N SER A 9 -1.05 5.66 25.12
CA SER A 9 -1.13 5.17 23.75
C SER A 9 -2.50 4.56 23.45
N VAL A 10 -3.03 4.87 22.27
CA VAL A 10 -4.34 4.37 21.78
C VAL A 10 -4.11 3.54 20.53
N ASN A 11 -4.52 2.28 20.54
CA ASN A 11 -4.34 1.34 19.43
C ASN A 11 -2.88 1.23 18.94
N GLY A 12 -1.92 1.32 19.85
CA GLY A 12 -0.49 1.27 19.54
C GLY A 12 0.10 2.59 19.00
N LEU A 13 -0.71 3.64 18.89
CA LEU A 13 -0.23 4.97 18.50
C LEU A 13 0.19 5.76 19.75
N PRO A 14 1.33 6.43 19.69
CA PRO A 14 1.80 7.27 20.81
C PRO A 14 0.87 8.48 21.01
N PRO A 15 0.75 8.99 22.25
CA PRO A 15 -0.15 10.10 22.58
C PRO A 15 0.06 11.33 21.70
N GLU A 16 1.30 11.71 21.41
CA GLU A 16 1.66 12.88 20.61
C GLU A 16 1.21 12.79 19.13
N ASN A 17 0.86 11.60 18.68
CA ASN A 17 0.32 11.38 17.32
C ASN A 17 -1.19 11.16 17.31
N THR A 18 -1.87 11.27 18.45
CA THR A 18 -3.31 11.09 18.59
C THR A 18 -3.93 12.35 19.18
N PHE A 19 -4.99 12.86 18.58
CA PHE A 19 -5.61 14.12 18.91
C PHE A 19 -7.12 13.95 19.09
N TYR A 20 -7.64 14.63 20.10
CA TYR A 20 -9.07 14.76 20.37
C TYR A 20 -9.46 16.22 20.40
N VAL A 21 -10.70 16.51 20.01
CA VAL A 21 -11.32 17.82 20.24
C VAL A 21 -12.50 17.64 21.18
N ALA A 22 -12.50 18.38 22.26
CA ALA A 22 -13.64 18.45 23.17
C ALA A 22 -14.40 19.78 23.00
N ASP A 23 -15.70 19.72 23.22
CA ASP A 23 -16.58 20.89 23.29
C ASP A 23 -16.50 21.59 24.66
N SER A 24 -17.37 22.58 24.89
CA SER A 24 -17.45 23.31 26.17
C SER A 24 -17.97 22.45 27.34
N ALA A 25 -18.63 21.33 27.04
CA ALA A 25 -19.07 20.34 28.04
C ALA A 25 -18.05 19.22 28.28
N ASN A 26 -16.85 19.36 27.74
CA ASN A 26 -15.78 18.33 27.78
C ASN A 26 -16.13 17.02 27.07
N MET A 27 -17.09 17.02 26.15
CA MET A 27 -17.44 15.87 25.34
C MET A 27 -16.57 15.82 24.10
N THR A 28 -15.97 14.67 23.80
CA THR A 28 -15.20 14.48 22.57
C THR A 28 -16.11 14.53 21.35
N VAL A 29 -15.90 15.51 20.47
CA VAL A 29 -16.69 15.76 19.25
C VAL A 29 -15.95 15.36 17.98
N ALA A 30 -14.61 15.23 18.05
CA ALA A 30 -13.79 14.81 16.94
C ALA A 30 -12.50 14.15 17.43
N ASP A 31 -11.95 13.23 16.63
CA ASP A 31 -10.65 12.64 16.87
C ASP A 31 -9.88 12.44 15.56
N GLY A 32 -8.56 12.41 15.68
CA GLY A 32 -7.67 12.19 14.56
C GLY A 32 -6.31 11.68 15.02
N PHE A 33 -5.57 11.13 14.07
CA PHE A 33 -4.23 10.61 14.34
C PHE A 33 -3.32 10.76 13.13
N LEU A 34 -2.01 10.61 13.40
CA LEU A 34 -0.96 10.65 12.41
C LEU A 34 -0.02 9.44 12.61
N ILE A 35 0.25 8.71 11.52
CA ILE A 35 1.15 7.56 11.50
C ILE A 35 2.34 7.89 10.60
N PRO A 36 3.52 8.18 11.16
CA PRO A 36 4.74 8.33 10.38
C PRO A 36 5.29 6.95 9.98
N THR A 37 5.67 6.81 8.72
CA THR A 37 6.32 5.62 8.17
C THR A 37 7.46 6.01 7.24
N TYR A 38 8.42 5.10 7.04
CA TYR A 38 9.58 5.32 6.17
C TYR A 38 9.62 4.26 5.07
N HIS A 39 9.42 4.68 3.82
CA HIS A 39 9.31 3.78 2.66
C HIS A 39 10.19 4.24 1.47
N PRO A 40 11.53 4.22 1.60
CA PRO A 40 12.43 4.74 0.56
C PRO A 40 12.38 3.94 -0.75
N TYR A 41 11.95 2.68 -0.70
CA TYR A 41 11.85 1.84 -1.88
C TYR A 41 10.52 1.99 -2.64
N LEU A 42 9.47 2.45 -1.96
CA LEU A 42 8.17 2.74 -2.59
C LEU A 42 8.12 4.17 -3.12
N PHE A 43 8.70 5.10 -2.37
CA PHE A 43 8.66 6.53 -2.63
C PHE A 43 10.06 7.13 -2.42
N PRO A 44 11.00 6.92 -3.37
CA PRO A 44 12.37 7.39 -3.22
C PRO A 44 12.50 8.92 -3.23
N ASP A 45 11.55 9.61 -3.84
CA ASP A 45 11.45 11.07 -3.86
C ASP A 45 11.01 11.67 -2.52
N ARG A 46 10.13 10.95 -1.79
CA ARG A 46 9.58 11.35 -0.49
C ARG A 46 9.43 10.14 0.41
N PRO A 47 10.53 9.67 1.02
CA PRO A 47 10.53 8.41 1.76
C PRO A 47 9.74 8.45 3.06
N ILE A 48 9.56 9.65 3.67
CA ILE A 48 8.72 9.81 4.85
C ILE A 48 7.28 9.99 4.42
N ASN A 49 6.43 9.08 4.87
CA ASN A 49 5.00 9.08 4.61
C ASN A 49 4.25 9.26 5.92
N LEU A 50 3.49 10.33 6.02
CA LEU A 50 2.71 10.72 7.18
C LEU A 50 1.23 10.45 6.86
N PHE A 51 0.75 9.27 7.21
CA PHE A 51 -0.68 8.97 7.05
C PHE A 51 -1.47 9.65 8.14
N MET A 52 -2.50 10.41 7.79
CA MET A 52 -3.41 11.03 8.74
C MET A 52 -4.85 10.55 8.55
N SER A 53 -5.59 10.55 9.64
CA SER A 53 -7.02 10.29 9.65
C SER A 53 -7.73 11.30 10.53
N ILE A 54 -8.84 11.82 10.05
CA ILE A 54 -9.76 12.70 10.81
C ILE A 54 -11.11 12.02 10.87
N ARG A 55 -11.61 11.78 12.09
CA ARG A 55 -12.93 11.26 12.35
C ARG A 55 -13.76 12.34 13.03
N SER A 56 -14.53 13.06 12.23
CA SER A 56 -15.46 14.07 12.68
C SER A 56 -16.59 14.21 11.67
N LYS A 57 -17.80 14.30 12.17
CA LYS A 57 -19.00 14.61 11.36
C LYS A 57 -19.50 16.05 11.55
N GLY A 58 -18.73 16.89 12.25
CA GLY A 58 -19.17 18.21 12.63
C GLY A 58 -18.06 19.13 13.13
N PRO A 59 -18.34 19.92 14.14
CA PRO A 59 -17.41 20.91 14.66
C PRO A 59 -16.11 20.27 15.18
N GLY A 60 -15.02 21.02 15.12
CA GLY A 60 -13.70 20.56 15.59
C GLY A 60 -12.81 19.96 14.50
N ARG A 61 -13.32 19.71 13.28
CA ARG A 61 -12.53 19.14 12.19
C ARG A 61 -11.36 20.05 11.77
N ASP A 62 -11.59 21.36 11.70
CA ASP A 62 -10.55 22.34 11.34
C ASP A 62 -9.48 22.45 12.44
N MET A 63 -9.88 22.33 13.71
CA MET A 63 -8.94 22.29 14.84
C MET A 63 -8.04 21.04 14.78
N LEU A 64 -8.63 19.88 14.44
CA LEU A 64 -7.85 18.65 14.22
C LEU A 64 -6.89 18.80 13.05
N MET A 65 -7.34 19.37 11.93
CA MET A 65 -6.49 19.62 10.77
C MET A 65 -5.29 20.46 11.18
N GLY A 66 -5.50 21.58 11.87
CA GLY A 66 -4.42 22.43 12.36
C GLY A 66 -3.43 21.69 13.27
N ALA A 67 -3.94 20.88 14.20
CA ALA A 67 -3.09 20.08 15.10
C ALA A 67 -2.26 19.02 14.36
N LEU A 68 -2.86 18.32 13.40
CA LEU A 68 -2.19 17.30 12.59
C LEU A 68 -1.14 17.91 11.67
N LEU A 69 -1.42 19.08 11.06
CA LEU A 69 -0.45 19.82 10.26
C LEU A 69 0.74 20.28 11.11
N ALA A 70 0.48 20.83 12.32
CA ALA A 70 1.54 21.22 13.23
C ALA A 70 2.42 20.02 13.63
N ARG A 71 1.80 18.86 13.90
CA ARG A 71 2.55 17.63 14.21
C ARG A 71 3.35 17.13 13.02
N ALA A 72 2.81 17.16 11.82
CA ALA A 72 3.53 16.79 10.61
C ALA A 72 4.76 17.67 10.39
N GLN A 73 4.64 18.97 10.63
CA GLN A 73 5.73 19.92 10.58
C GLN A 73 6.83 19.59 11.63
N GLN A 74 6.46 19.28 12.86
CA GLN A 74 7.40 18.87 13.92
C GLN A 74 8.20 17.63 13.51
N ILE A 75 7.52 16.61 12.93
CA ILE A 75 8.20 15.39 12.45
C ILE A 75 9.17 15.73 11.32
N ARG A 76 8.76 16.61 10.40
CA ARG A 76 9.63 17.08 9.31
C ARG A 76 10.88 17.80 9.84
N GLU A 77 10.75 18.63 10.84
CA GLU A 77 11.87 19.33 11.49
C GLU A 77 12.84 18.37 12.21
N GLN A 78 12.33 17.26 12.74
CA GLN A 78 13.15 16.20 13.35
C GLN A 78 13.90 15.33 12.33
N THR A 79 13.48 15.35 11.07
CA THR A 79 14.03 14.54 9.97
C THR A 79 14.38 15.39 8.74
N PRO A 80 15.19 16.48 8.89
CA PRO A 80 15.38 17.50 7.86
C PRO A 80 16.08 16.98 6.59
N GLN A 81 16.74 15.83 6.67
CA GLN A 81 17.45 15.21 5.55
C GLN A 81 16.50 14.47 4.57
N TRP A 82 15.24 14.25 4.92
CA TRP A 82 14.30 13.47 4.12
C TRP A 82 13.02 14.24 3.80
N PRO A 83 12.70 14.47 2.53
CA PRO A 83 11.40 15.04 2.17
C PRO A 83 10.24 14.11 2.61
N ALA A 84 9.13 14.73 2.98
CA ALA A 84 7.96 14.02 3.49
C ALA A 84 6.69 14.32 2.67
N ARG A 85 5.70 13.43 2.76
CA ARG A 85 4.33 13.67 2.30
C ARG A 85 3.34 13.34 3.39
N LEU A 86 2.52 14.31 3.77
CA LEU A 86 1.32 14.09 4.56
C LEU A 86 0.19 13.71 3.62
N PHE A 87 -0.57 12.66 3.95
CA PHE A 87 -1.70 12.25 3.13
C PHE A 87 -2.80 11.60 3.96
N ALA A 88 -4.01 11.64 3.44
CA ALA A 88 -5.17 10.92 3.97
C ALA A 88 -5.70 9.91 2.95
N GLN A 89 -6.58 9.02 3.38
CA GLN A 89 -7.31 8.12 2.50
C GLN A 89 -8.79 8.54 2.46
N VAL A 90 -9.31 8.75 1.24
CA VAL A 90 -10.69 9.18 1.02
C VAL A 90 -11.37 8.25 0.02
N SER A 91 -12.57 7.78 0.36
CA SER A 91 -13.40 7.01 -0.57
C SER A 91 -13.78 7.86 -1.78
N PRO A 92 -13.83 7.30 -3.01
CA PRO A 92 -14.31 8.02 -4.19
C PRO A 92 -15.73 8.57 -4.05
N GLN A 93 -16.54 8.00 -3.16
CA GLN A 93 -17.91 8.46 -2.88
C GLN A 93 -17.98 9.57 -1.82
N ASP A 94 -16.90 9.80 -1.08
CA ASP A 94 -16.87 10.82 -0.01
C ASP A 94 -16.42 12.19 -0.54
N THR A 95 -17.24 12.76 -1.40
CA THR A 95 -16.98 14.09 -1.99
C THR A 95 -16.87 15.21 -0.97
N PRO A 96 -17.64 15.24 0.15
CA PRO A 96 -17.47 16.28 1.16
C PRO A 96 -16.11 16.21 1.87
N MET A 97 -15.59 15.00 2.15
CA MET A 97 -14.28 14.86 2.77
C MET A 97 -13.17 15.24 1.78
N MET A 98 -13.32 14.89 0.51
CA MET A 98 -12.38 15.31 -0.53
C MET A 98 -12.32 16.84 -0.65
N ALA A 99 -13.48 17.51 -0.72
CA ALA A 99 -13.56 18.98 -0.76
C ALA A 99 -12.87 19.60 0.46
N PHE A 100 -13.11 19.07 1.65
CA PHE A 100 -12.46 19.54 2.88
C PHE A 100 -10.92 19.47 2.80
N TYR A 101 -10.35 18.38 2.30
CA TYR A 101 -8.90 18.28 2.14
C TYR A 101 -8.37 19.26 1.09
N MET A 102 -9.06 19.40 -0.04
CA MET A 102 -8.68 20.36 -1.09
C MET A 102 -8.70 21.82 -0.58
N GLU A 103 -9.74 22.21 0.16
CA GLU A 103 -9.86 23.52 0.81
C GLU A 103 -8.78 23.74 1.87
N SER A 104 -8.28 22.67 2.48
CA SER A 104 -7.15 22.68 3.42
C SER A 104 -5.77 22.72 2.75
N GLY A 105 -5.70 22.82 1.42
CA GLY A 105 -4.46 22.94 0.65
C GLY A 105 -3.81 21.62 0.22
N PHE A 106 -4.53 20.50 0.34
CA PHE A 106 -4.05 19.20 -0.16
C PHE A 106 -4.26 19.09 -1.67
N ASP A 107 -3.32 18.45 -2.38
CA ASP A 107 -3.52 18.01 -3.77
C ASP A 107 -4.32 16.69 -3.82
N ALA A 108 -5.03 16.45 -4.93
CA ALA A 108 -5.80 15.22 -5.16
C ALA A 108 -5.17 14.34 -6.27
N ASN A 109 -3.89 14.48 -6.53
CA ASN A 109 -3.24 13.86 -7.69
C ASN A 109 -2.89 12.38 -7.47
N ASP A 110 -2.91 11.90 -6.22
CA ASP A 110 -2.58 10.53 -5.87
C ASP A 110 -3.81 9.68 -5.54
N ALA A 111 -3.74 8.40 -5.88
CA ALA A 111 -4.81 7.45 -5.66
C ALA A 111 -4.30 6.01 -5.68
N LEU A 112 -5.11 5.08 -5.19
CA LEU A 112 -4.99 3.66 -5.46
C LEU A 112 -5.92 3.31 -6.61
N ASP A 113 -5.35 3.04 -7.78
CA ASP A 113 -6.10 2.61 -8.95
C ASP A 113 -6.11 1.08 -9.04
N VAL A 114 -7.25 0.53 -9.38
CA VAL A 114 -7.39 -0.89 -9.75
C VAL A 114 -7.27 -0.98 -11.26
N VAL A 115 -6.39 -1.84 -11.71
CA VAL A 115 -6.17 -2.10 -13.13
C VAL A 115 -6.39 -3.57 -13.45
N ALA A 116 -6.93 -3.87 -14.63
CA ALA A 116 -6.96 -5.23 -15.17
C ALA A 116 -5.65 -5.48 -15.92
N LEU A 117 -4.93 -6.51 -15.53
CA LEU A 117 -3.67 -6.89 -16.16
C LEU A 117 -3.91 -7.63 -17.48
N GLY A 118 -3.26 -7.18 -18.54
CA GLY A 118 -3.07 -7.97 -19.74
C GLY A 118 -1.90 -8.96 -19.57
N VAL A 119 -1.79 -9.91 -20.50
CA VAL A 119 -0.67 -10.86 -20.51
C VAL A 119 0.61 -10.09 -20.87
N PRO A 120 1.63 -10.06 -20.01
CA PRO A 120 2.85 -9.33 -20.31
C PRO A 120 3.61 -9.98 -21.47
N ASN A 121 4.28 -9.16 -22.27
CA ASN A 121 5.22 -9.64 -23.28
C ASN A 121 6.49 -10.16 -22.60
N ALA A 122 6.40 -11.33 -21.99
CA ALA A 122 7.48 -12.04 -21.31
C ALA A 122 7.23 -13.54 -21.38
N ARG A 123 8.30 -14.33 -21.32
CA ARG A 123 8.16 -15.78 -21.25
C ARG A 123 7.63 -16.17 -19.85
N PRO A 124 6.60 -17.04 -19.77
CA PRO A 124 6.07 -17.53 -18.49
C PRO A 124 6.96 -18.66 -17.91
N ALA A 125 8.25 -18.43 -17.91
CA ALA A 125 9.28 -19.35 -17.44
C ALA A 125 10.41 -18.55 -16.80
N ALA A 126 11.19 -19.20 -15.93
CA ALA A 126 12.39 -18.59 -15.36
C ALA A 126 13.38 -18.20 -16.48
N PRO A 127 13.94 -16.98 -16.46
CA PRO A 127 15.07 -16.64 -17.31
C PRO A 127 16.27 -17.54 -17.04
N MET A 128 17.21 -17.61 -18.01
CA MET A 128 18.40 -18.43 -17.86
C MET A 128 19.21 -18.04 -16.60
N GLY A 129 19.56 -19.05 -15.79
CA GLY A 129 20.28 -18.86 -14.53
C GLY A 129 19.40 -18.57 -13.32
N TYR A 130 18.07 -18.67 -13.48
CA TYR A 130 17.08 -18.56 -12.41
C TYR A 130 16.21 -19.82 -12.36
N ASP A 131 15.77 -20.16 -11.16
CA ASP A 131 14.77 -21.20 -10.92
C ASP A 131 13.45 -20.53 -10.50
N MET A 132 12.31 -21.19 -10.82
CA MET A 132 10.98 -20.72 -10.46
C MET A 132 10.16 -21.88 -9.91
N GLY A 133 9.43 -21.64 -8.83
CA GLY A 133 8.59 -22.66 -8.21
C GLY A 133 7.50 -22.05 -7.32
N TYR A 134 6.75 -22.92 -6.67
CA TYR A 134 5.75 -22.51 -5.68
C TYR A 134 6.42 -22.29 -4.33
N VAL A 135 6.03 -21.20 -3.65
CA VAL A 135 6.44 -20.96 -2.26
C VAL A 135 5.85 -22.07 -1.38
N PRO A 136 6.65 -22.78 -0.54
CA PRO A 136 6.16 -23.88 0.28
C PRO A 136 5.37 -23.40 1.50
N MET A 137 4.12 -22.97 1.27
CA MET A 137 3.24 -22.35 2.27
C MET A 137 2.84 -23.28 3.43
N SER A 138 3.11 -24.59 3.34
CA SER A 138 2.92 -25.54 4.43
C SER A 138 3.98 -25.43 5.53
N ASP A 139 5.18 -24.94 5.19
CA ASP A 139 6.25 -24.69 6.15
C ASP A 139 6.05 -23.34 6.84
N PRO A 140 5.93 -23.31 8.18
CA PRO A 140 5.77 -22.05 8.94
C PRO A 140 6.94 -21.08 8.78
N ALA A 141 8.19 -21.59 8.66
CA ALA A 141 9.37 -20.75 8.52
C ALA A 141 9.40 -20.06 7.14
N GLU A 142 9.10 -20.81 6.07
CA GLU A 142 8.99 -20.27 4.72
C GLU A 142 7.83 -19.27 4.61
N ARG A 143 6.68 -19.57 5.25
CA ARG A 143 5.54 -18.64 5.33
C ARG A 143 5.91 -17.31 5.98
N GLN A 144 6.67 -17.38 7.09
CA GLN A 144 7.14 -16.18 7.79
C GLN A 144 8.15 -15.40 6.93
N ALA A 145 9.10 -16.08 6.30
CA ALA A 145 10.09 -15.46 5.40
C ALA A 145 9.41 -14.80 4.19
N PHE A 146 8.44 -15.47 3.56
CA PHE A 146 7.61 -14.91 2.50
C PHE A 146 6.89 -13.65 2.96
N LEU A 147 6.24 -13.69 4.14
CA LEU A 147 5.51 -12.55 4.69
C LEU A 147 6.43 -11.35 4.92
N MET A 148 7.63 -11.58 5.45
CA MET A 148 8.63 -10.51 5.64
C MET A 148 9.05 -9.88 4.30
N ARG A 149 9.34 -10.68 3.27
CA ARG A 149 9.73 -10.17 1.94
C ARG A 149 8.57 -9.40 1.29
N MET A 150 7.34 -9.93 1.33
CA MET A 150 6.16 -9.24 0.79
C MET A 150 5.89 -7.90 1.47
N ASN A 151 6.16 -7.77 2.78
CA ASN A 151 5.94 -6.55 3.54
C ASN A 151 7.01 -5.47 3.31
N THR A 152 8.16 -5.83 2.71
CA THR A 152 9.25 -4.87 2.45
C THR A 152 8.82 -3.67 1.60
N TYR A 153 7.84 -3.86 0.69
CA TYR A 153 7.40 -2.83 -0.27
C TYR A 153 5.90 -2.57 -0.19
N ARG A 154 5.36 -2.57 1.03
CA ARG A 154 3.92 -2.32 1.25
C ARG A 154 3.73 -1.17 2.21
N LEU A 155 2.69 -0.36 1.95
CA LEU A 155 2.20 0.62 2.93
C LEU A 155 1.48 -0.09 4.08
N ASP A 156 0.63 -1.07 3.72
CA ASP A 156 -0.12 -1.89 4.68
C ASP A 156 0.54 -3.27 4.78
N ALA A 157 1.24 -3.52 5.87
CA ALA A 157 1.87 -4.81 6.11
C ALA A 157 0.82 -5.91 6.32
N TRP A 158 1.01 -7.05 5.67
CA TRP A 158 0.19 -8.23 5.93
C TRP A 158 0.49 -8.82 7.30
N SER A 159 -0.54 -9.07 8.07
CA SER A 159 -0.43 -9.92 9.26
C SER A 159 -0.47 -11.40 8.87
N PRO A 160 -0.01 -12.32 9.76
CA PRO A 160 -0.18 -13.76 9.55
C PRO A 160 -1.64 -14.17 9.32
N ALA A 161 -2.58 -13.54 10.05
CA ALA A 161 -4.01 -13.78 9.87
C ALA A 161 -4.52 -13.35 8.49
N MET A 162 -4.02 -12.22 7.97
CA MET A 162 -4.36 -11.76 6.62
C MET A 162 -3.82 -12.71 5.55
N LEU A 163 -2.57 -13.18 5.67
CA LEU A 163 -2.02 -14.19 4.78
C LEU A 163 -2.86 -15.48 4.82
N GLN A 164 -3.22 -15.95 6.01
CA GLN A 164 -4.08 -17.14 6.16
C GLN A 164 -5.44 -16.96 5.48
N ARG A 165 -6.03 -15.77 5.56
CA ARG A 165 -7.27 -15.43 4.83
C ARG A 165 -7.06 -15.50 3.32
N TYR A 166 -5.97 -14.96 2.78
CA TYR A 166 -5.69 -15.09 1.34
C TYR A 166 -5.52 -16.54 0.91
N MET A 167 -4.83 -17.34 1.73
CA MET A 167 -4.62 -18.78 1.46
C MET A 167 -5.91 -19.60 1.45
N SER A 168 -7.00 -19.13 2.05
CA SER A 168 -8.30 -19.81 2.03
C SER A 168 -9.08 -19.66 0.73
N PHE A 169 -8.66 -18.78 -0.17
CA PHE A 169 -9.31 -18.62 -1.48
C PHE A 169 -8.88 -19.71 -2.47
N PRO A 170 -9.80 -20.19 -3.34
CA PRO A 170 -9.55 -21.29 -4.28
C PRO A 170 -8.36 -21.06 -5.23
N HIS A 171 -8.14 -19.83 -5.62
CA HIS A 171 -7.07 -19.45 -6.55
C HIS A 171 -5.85 -18.82 -5.84
N PHE A 172 -5.69 -19.09 -4.52
CA PHE A 172 -4.44 -18.67 -3.89
C PHE A 172 -3.25 -19.35 -4.54
N MET A 173 -2.24 -18.56 -4.87
CA MET A 173 -0.99 -19.03 -5.43
C MET A 173 0.13 -18.05 -5.07
N ALA A 174 1.26 -18.59 -4.61
CA ALA A 174 2.49 -17.84 -4.45
C ALA A 174 3.62 -18.54 -5.22
N LEU A 175 4.31 -17.78 -6.07
CA LEU A 175 5.47 -18.24 -6.83
C LEU A 175 6.72 -17.51 -6.33
N TYR A 176 7.85 -18.21 -6.33
CA TYR A 176 9.15 -17.61 -6.13
C TYR A 176 10.01 -17.72 -7.38
N MET A 177 11.01 -16.86 -7.47
CA MET A 177 12.14 -16.97 -8.38
C MET A 177 13.41 -16.87 -7.56
N SER A 178 14.36 -17.77 -7.80
CA SER A 178 15.63 -17.81 -7.09
C SER A 178 16.82 -17.83 -8.05
N ARG A 179 17.97 -17.40 -7.53
CA ARG A 179 19.28 -17.56 -8.17
C ARG A 179 20.19 -18.31 -7.19
N GLY A 180 20.41 -19.60 -7.45
CA GLY A 180 21.00 -20.48 -6.44
C GLY A 180 20.13 -20.47 -5.16
N PRO A 181 20.70 -20.30 -3.97
CA PRO A 181 19.95 -20.32 -2.71
C PRO A 181 19.18 -19.03 -2.41
N GLU A 182 19.41 -17.96 -3.16
CA GLU A 182 18.82 -16.63 -2.91
C GLU A 182 17.46 -16.50 -3.59
N VAL A 183 16.40 -16.17 -2.82
CA VAL A 183 15.10 -15.78 -3.36
C VAL A 183 15.20 -14.33 -3.84
N VAL A 184 15.12 -14.13 -5.17
CA VAL A 184 15.28 -12.83 -5.83
C VAL A 184 13.97 -12.17 -6.21
N GLY A 185 12.87 -12.93 -6.24
CA GLY A 185 11.55 -12.41 -6.53
C GLY A 185 10.45 -13.35 -6.04
N GLU A 186 9.31 -12.78 -5.69
CA GLU A 186 8.11 -13.51 -5.32
C GLU A 186 6.87 -12.76 -5.77
N ILE A 187 5.81 -13.51 -6.05
CA ILE A 187 4.51 -12.99 -6.43
C ILE A 187 3.41 -13.79 -5.76
N ALA A 188 2.31 -13.12 -5.42
CA ALA A 188 1.14 -13.78 -4.87
C ALA A 188 -0.15 -13.32 -5.56
N PHE A 189 -1.01 -14.28 -5.84
CA PHE A 189 -2.35 -14.08 -6.34
C PHE A 189 -3.36 -14.70 -5.39
N THR A 190 -4.57 -14.15 -5.37
CA THR A 190 -5.74 -14.73 -4.71
C THR A 190 -6.96 -14.51 -5.57
N GLY A 191 -7.97 -15.35 -5.45
CA GLY A 191 -9.18 -15.19 -6.25
C GLY A 191 -10.15 -16.35 -6.11
N ASP A 192 -11.28 -16.21 -6.77
CA ASP A 192 -12.36 -17.18 -6.84
C ASP A 192 -13.08 -17.12 -8.18
N GLY A 193 -13.65 -18.24 -8.64
CA GLY A 193 -14.34 -18.34 -9.91
C GLY A 193 -13.44 -17.99 -11.09
N GLN A 194 -13.83 -17.01 -11.91
CA GLN A 194 -13.10 -16.58 -13.09
C GLN A 194 -12.21 -15.35 -12.88
N ALA A 195 -12.11 -14.86 -11.65
CA ALA A 195 -11.36 -13.65 -11.30
C ALA A 195 -10.28 -13.91 -10.26
N ALA A 196 -9.14 -13.24 -10.43
CA ALA A 196 -8.08 -13.22 -9.43
C ALA A 196 -7.51 -11.81 -9.26
N LYS A 197 -6.77 -11.60 -8.19
CA LYS A 197 -6.06 -10.37 -7.90
C LYS A 197 -4.60 -10.67 -7.61
N LEU A 198 -3.71 -9.92 -8.23
CA LEU A 198 -2.32 -9.82 -7.83
C LEU A 198 -2.26 -9.05 -6.52
N ILE A 199 -1.97 -9.74 -5.42
CA ILE A 199 -2.00 -9.16 -4.07
C ILE A 199 -0.62 -8.76 -3.55
N GLY A 200 0.45 -9.27 -4.14
CA GLY A 200 1.81 -8.93 -3.73
C GLY A 200 2.85 -9.29 -4.77
N LEU A 201 3.87 -8.44 -4.86
CA LEU A 201 5.03 -8.65 -5.70
C LEU A 201 6.27 -8.12 -4.98
N TYR A 202 7.27 -8.96 -4.84
CA TYR A 202 8.59 -8.65 -4.32
C TYR A 202 9.65 -8.92 -5.38
N ILE A 203 10.56 -7.97 -5.60
CA ILE A 203 11.81 -8.17 -6.34
C ILE A 203 12.94 -7.58 -5.51
N SER A 204 13.94 -8.38 -5.20
CA SER A 204 15.14 -7.94 -4.50
C SER A 204 15.79 -6.76 -5.23
N PRO A 205 16.23 -5.69 -4.53
CA PRO A 205 16.73 -4.46 -5.16
C PRO A 205 17.80 -4.70 -6.23
N ASN A 206 18.73 -5.61 -5.96
CA ASN A 206 19.85 -5.94 -6.85
C ASN A 206 19.42 -6.63 -8.16
N TYR A 207 18.19 -7.13 -8.21
CA TYR A 207 17.63 -7.88 -9.35
C TYR A 207 16.51 -7.15 -10.06
N ARG A 208 16.31 -5.87 -9.75
CA ARG A 208 15.32 -5.02 -10.43
C ARG A 208 15.76 -4.68 -11.85
N ARG A 209 14.79 -4.32 -12.70
CA ARG A 209 14.98 -3.95 -14.11
C ARG A 209 15.53 -5.08 -15.01
N LEU A 210 15.60 -6.31 -14.50
CA LEU A 210 16.00 -7.51 -15.27
C LEU A 210 14.81 -8.26 -15.89
N GLY A 211 13.59 -7.70 -15.84
CA GLY A 211 12.39 -8.33 -16.40
C GLY A 211 11.76 -9.41 -15.51
N LEU A 212 12.34 -9.73 -14.33
CA LEU A 212 11.89 -10.83 -13.47
C LEU A 212 10.44 -10.68 -13.02
N ALA A 213 9.99 -9.45 -12.70
CA ALA A 213 8.61 -9.17 -12.33
C ALA A 213 7.63 -9.58 -13.44
N LYS A 214 7.93 -9.24 -14.70
CA LYS A 214 7.09 -9.61 -15.85
C LYS A 214 7.06 -11.11 -16.07
N SER A 215 8.17 -11.83 -15.90
CA SER A 215 8.23 -13.28 -16.01
C SER A 215 7.40 -13.97 -14.92
N LEU A 216 7.47 -13.49 -13.67
CA LEU A 216 6.63 -13.97 -12.57
C LEU A 216 5.14 -13.72 -12.84
N ILE A 217 4.76 -12.52 -13.30
CA ILE A 217 3.38 -12.19 -13.66
C ILE A 217 2.92 -13.12 -14.79
N ALA A 218 3.70 -13.27 -15.87
CA ALA A 218 3.36 -14.13 -16.99
C ALA A 218 3.17 -15.60 -16.59
N ALA A 219 4.05 -16.12 -15.73
CA ALA A 219 3.94 -17.47 -15.19
C ALA A 219 2.67 -17.64 -14.34
N GLY A 220 2.41 -16.72 -13.42
CA GLY A 220 1.22 -16.74 -12.59
C GLY A 220 -0.07 -16.64 -13.40
N MET A 221 -0.13 -15.72 -14.37
CA MET A 221 -1.30 -15.57 -15.26
C MET A 221 -1.54 -16.81 -16.13
N LYS A 222 -0.48 -17.47 -16.62
CA LYS A 222 -0.62 -18.73 -17.34
C LYS A 222 -1.26 -19.82 -16.47
N ILE A 223 -0.76 -20.01 -15.24
CA ILE A 223 -1.30 -21.00 -14.29
C ILE A 223 -2.76 -20.68 -13.93
N LEU A 224 -3.08 -19.40 -13.74
CA LEU A 224 -4.47 -18.97 -13.45
C LEU A 224 -5.38 -19.23 -14.65
N ALA A 225 -4.91 -18.97 -15.87
CA ALA A 225 -5.68 -19.24 -17.11
C ALA A 225 -5.97 -20.74 -17.28
N GLU A 226 -5.01 -21.62 -16.96
CA GLU A 226 -5.19 -23.07 -16.95
C GLU A 226 -6.26 -23.53 -15.94
N LYS A 227 -6.52 -22.73 -14.89
CA LYS A 227 -7.59 -22.93 -13.91
C LYS A 227 -8.91 -22.23 -14.27
N GLY A 228 -9.01 -21.65 -15.47
CA GLY A 228 -10.21 -20.96 -15.96
C GLY A 228 -10.35 -19.50 -15.52
N VAL A 229 -9.33 -18.91 -14.87
CA VAL A 229 -9.32 -17.48 -14.55
C VAL A 229 -9.04 -16.69 -15.83
N ASN A 230 -9.91 -15.75 -16.16
CA ASN A 230 -9.81 -14.91 -17.35
C ASN A 230 -9.70 -13.41 -17.05
N HIS A 231 -9.81 -13.03 -15.77
CA HIS A 231 -9.71 -11.66 -15.32
C HIS A 231 -8.76 -11.57 -14.10
N VAL A 232 -7.70 -10.76 -14.23
CA VAL A 232 -6.73 -10.55 -13.14
C VAL A 232 -6.59 -9.05 -12.90
N GLU A 233 -6.90 -8.62 -11.68
CA GLU A 233 -6.72 -7.23 -11.24
C GLU A 233 -5.41 -7.05 -10.46
N ALA A 234 -4.92 -5.81 -10.41
CA ALA A 234 -3.86 -5.37 -9.52
C ALA A 234 -4.13 -3.96 -8.99
N ASP A 235 -3.63 -3.67 -7.80
CA ASP A 235 -3.63 -2.32 -7.23
C ASP A 235 -2.35 -1.59 -7.65
N VAL A 236 -2.49 -0.34 -8.08
CA VAL A 236 -1.39 0.54 -8.50
C VAL A 236 -1.51 1.87 -7.78
N ILE A 237 -0.51 2.22 -6.99
CA ILE A 237 -0.44 3.55 -6.38
C ILE A 237 -0.03 4.55 -7.46
N ARG A 238 -0.87 5.55 -7.73
CA ARG A 238 -0.73 6.46 -8.88
C ARG A 238 0.60 7.21 -8.89
N ARG A 239 1.12 7.62 -7.74
CA ARG A 239 2.42 8.28 -7.63
C ARG A 239 3.62 7.33 -7.66
N ASN A 240 3.41 6.00 -7.53
CA ASN A 240 4.50 5.03 -7.61
C ASN A 240 4.83 4.74 -9.09
N GLU A 241 5.89 5.40 -9.59
CA GLU A 241 6.31 5.26 -10.97
C GLU A 241 6.65 3.81 -11.35
N GLN A 242 7.30 3.06 -10.46
CA GLN A 242 7.69 1.68 -10.73
C GLN A 242 6.47 0.77 -10.93
N GLN A 243 5.42 0.95 -10.11
CA GLN A 243 4.17 0.21 -10.27
C GLN A 243 3.47 0.60 -11.57
N ARG A 244 3.41 1.89 -11.92
CA ARG A 244 2.82 2.36 -13.19
C ARG A 244 3.55 1.81 -14.40
N LEU A 245 4.90 1.85 -14.41
CA LEU A 245 5.71 1.31 -15.51
C LEU A 245 5.55 -0.22 -15.64
N LEU A 246 5.44 -0.94 -14.52
CA LEU A 246 5.18 -2.37 -14.53
C LEU A 246 3.78 -2.67 -15.10
N ALA A 247 2.75 -1.97 -14.64
CA ALA A 247 1.38 -2.11 -15.12
C ALA A 247 1.29 -1.82 -16.64
N ALA A 248 1.90 -0.73 -17.10
CA ALA A 248 1.99 -0.41 -18.54
C ALA A 248 2.71 -1.53 -19.32
N GLY A 249 3.80 -2.07 -18.75
CA GLY A 249 4.51 -3.20 -19.36
C GLY A 249 3.76 -4.52 -19.36
N CYS A 250 2.63 -4.60 -18.65
CA CYS A 250 1.66 -5.70 -18.68
C CYS A 250 0.40 -5.34 -19.45
N SER A 251 0.41 -4.28 -20.28
CA SER A 251 -0.77 -3.81 -21.05
C SER A 251 -2.00 -3.63 -20.15
N ALA A 252 -1.79 -3.14 -18.93
CA ALA A 252 -2.86 -2.96 -17.96
C ALA A 252 -3.85 -1.89 -18.41
N THR A 253 -5.13 -2.13 -18.17
CA THR A 253 -6.22 -1.19 -18.43
C THR A 253 -6.84 -0.73 -17.12
N PHE A 254 -7.14 0.57 -17.02
CA PHE A 254 -7.81 1.14 -15.84
C PHE A 254 -9.22 0.55 -15.68
N VAL A 255 -9.55 0.16 -14.45
CA VAL A 255 -10.88 -0.34 -14.08
C VAL A 255 -11.62 0.68 -13.21
N ARG A 256 -11.03 1.08 -12.09
CA ARG A 256 -11.62 2.05 -11.15
C ARG A 256 -10.55 2.63 -10.23
N THR A 257 -10.86 3.75 -9.60
CA THR A 257 -10.12 4.23 -8.44
C THR A 257 -10.71 3.59 -7.17
N ALA A 258 -9.88 2.91 -6.37
CA ALA A 258 -10.29 2.29 -5.12
C ALA A 258 -10.40 3.31 -3.98
N CYS A 259 -9.43 4.23 -3.91
CA CYS A 259 -9.45 5.37 -2.99
C CYS A 259 -8.53 6.48 -3.50
N TYR A 260 -8.80 7.70 -3.08
CA TYR A 260 -7.91 8.85 -3.29
C TYR A 260 -6.98 9.02 -2.09
N TYR A 261 -5.80 9.57 -2.36
CA TYR A 261 -4.81 9.96 -1.36
C TYR A 261 -4.52 11.46 -1.45
N PRO A 262 -5.50 12.34 -1.07
CA PRO A 262 -5.20 13.76 -0.98
C PRO A 262 -3.98 13.97 -0.09
N GLY A 263 -3.05 14.82 -0.51
CA GLY A 263 -1.79 14.97 0.19
C GLY A 263 -1.14 16.33 0.05
N MET A 264 -0.17 16.60 0.94
CA MET A 264 0.62 17.80 0.98
C MET A 264 2.10 17.42 1.12
N ASN A 265 2.96 18.07 0.35
CA ASN A 265 4.38 17.81 0.36
C ASN A 265 5.09 18.73 1.35
N TYR A 266 6.10 18.18 2.04
CA TYR A 266 7.03 18.89 2.92
C TYR A 266 8.45 18.66 2.39
N ASP A 267 9.06 19.72 1.86
CA ASP A 267 10.41 19.72 1.30
C ASP A 267 11.48 20.03 2.34
#